data_05eae0025c0fdab3402417639cf38664
#
_entry.id   05eae0025c0fdab3402417639cf38664
#
_cell.length_a   1.000
_cell.length_b   1.000
_cell.length_c   1.000
_cell.angle_alpha   90.00
_cell.angle_beta   90.00
_cell.angle_gamma   90.00
#
_symmetry.space_group_name_H-M   'P 1'
#
loop_
_entity.id
_entity.type
_entity.pdbx_description
1 polymer ?
#
loop_
_entity_poly.entity_id
_entity_poly.type
_entity_poly.pdbx_seq_one_letter_code
_entity_poly.pdbx_strand_id
1 'polypeptide(L)'
;MKNAKRIVLALGSNVGNRRENLVRALAEIENFARILSRSKIYETAPVGFAGQRDFLNAAVLCETQFEPLDLLEFCKSAETRLGRTKTFPNGPREIDIDIIFYEGRAYSDAALQIPHPRWSERDFVLAPLADILDSFETDFCCDVAGVLGSAPKKYQIGRAHV
;
A
#
# COMPACT_ATOMS: atom_id res chain seq x y z
N MET A 1 10.87 -18.32 7.65
CA MET A 1 11.91 -17.36 8.01
C MET A 1 11.84 -17.07 9.50
N LYS A 2 12.97 -17.22 10.15
CA LYS A 2 13.09 -16.89 11.55
C LYS A 2 13.05 -15.38 11.72
N ASN A 3 12.21 -14.83 12.59
CA ASN A 3 12.03 -13.39 12.83
C ASN A 3 11.33 -12.62 11.68
N ALA A 4 10.67 -13.31 10.78
CA ALA A 4 9.88 -12.64 9.77
C ALA A 4 8.70 -11.89 10.41
N LYS A 5 8.46 -10.66 9.96
CA LYS A 5 7.35 -9.82 10.39
C LYS A 5 6.37 -9.61 9.26
N ARG A 6 5.08 -9.67 9.57
CA ARG A 6 4.06 -9.33 8.58
C ARG A 6 4.04 -7.83 8.38
N ILE A 7 3.89 -7.44 7.14
CA ILE A 7 3.79 -6.03 6.74
C ILE A 7 2.66 -5.88 5.74
N VAL A 8 2.13 -4.69 5.63
CA VAL A 8 1.17 -4.33 4.58
C VAL A 8 1.75 -3.20 3.76
N LEU A 9 1.81 -3.40 2.46
CA LEU A 9 2.22 -2.40 1.49
C LEU A 9 1.02 -2.01 0.62
N ALA A 10 0.85 -0.71 0.40
CA ALA A 10 -0.13 -0.20 -0.55
C ALA A 10 0.57 0.23 -1.83
N LEU A 11 -0.04 -0.08 -2.97
CA LEU A 11 0.49 0.20 -4.29
C LEU A 11 -0.47 1.11 -5.04
N GLY A 12 0.06 2.05 -5.82
CA GLY A 12 -0.76 2.92 -6.65
C GLY A 12 -0.03 3.34 -7.92
N SER A 13 -0.78 3.50 -9.02
CA SER A 13 -0.24 3.94 -10.31
C SER A 13 -1.31 4.68 -11.09
N ASN A 14 -0.95 5.83 -11.69
CA ASN A 14 -1.85 6.55 -12.60
C ASN A 14 -1.14 7.11 -13.84
N VAL A 15 0.06 6.63 -14.13
CA VAL A 15 0.84 7.04 -15.30
C VAL A 15 1.27 5.82 -16.08
N GLY A 16 1.17 5.90 -17.42
CA GLY A 16 1.58 4.82 -18.30
C GLY A 16 0.63 3.62 -18.25
N ASN A 17 1.16 2.43 -18.37
CA ASN A 17 0.39 1.20 -18.20
C ASN A 17 0.26 0.89 -16.71
N ARG A 18 -0.80 1.40 -16.10
CA ARG A 18 -1.03 1.33 -14.66
C ARG A 18 -1.04 -0.12 -14.15
N ARG A 19 -1.73 -1.00 -14.84
CA ARG A 19 -1.83 -2.41 -14.44
C ARG A 19 -0.47 -3.10 -14.50
N GLU A 20 0.26 -2.90 -15.58
CA GLU A 20 1.60 -3.46 -15.73
C GLU A 20 2.54 -2.93 -14.65
N ASN A 21 2.43 -1.64 -14.32
CA ASN A 21 3.24 -1.05 -13.25
C ASN A 21 2.99 -1.74 -11.91
N LEU A 22 1.73 -2.07 -11.60
CA LEU A 22 1.41 -2.81 -10.38
C LEU A 22 1.98 -4.23 -10.41
N VAL A 23 1.87 -4.93 -11.54
CA VAL A 23 2.41 -6.29 -11.69
C VAL A 23 3.93 -6.28 -11.52
N ARG A 24 4.59 -5.32 -12.13
CA ARG A 24 6.05 -5.16 -12.00
C ARG A 24 6.46 -4.81 -10.57
N ALA A 25 5.65 -4.00 -9.88
CA ALA A 25 5.90 -3.69 -8.47
C ALA A 25 5.81 -4.94 -7.59
N LEU A 26 4.86 -5.82 -7.84
CA LEU A 26 4.78 -7.09 -7.10
C LEU A 26 6.04 -7.92 -7.28
N ALA A 27 6.57 -7.99 -8.50
CA ALA A 27 7.81 -8.72 -8.75
C ALA A 27 9.01 -8.09 -8.03
N GLU A 28 9.10 -6.76 -7.98
CA GLU A 28 10.14 -6.06 -7.24
C GLU A 28 10.04 -6.31 -5.73
N ILE A 29 8.83 -6.29 -5.18
CA ILE A 29 8.59 -6.53 -3.76
C ILE A 29 9.11 -7.92 -3.35
N GLU A 30 8.97 -8.92 -4.19
CA GLU A 30 9.44 -10.27 -3.89
C GLU A 30 10.95 -10.38 -3.68
N ASN A 31 11.72 -9.36 -4.06
CA ASN A 31 13.15 -9.31 -3.77
C ASN A 31 13.46 -9.05 -2.29
N PHE A 32 12.52 -8.47 -1.54
CA PHE A 32 12.77 -8.12 -0.14
C PHE A 32 11.65 -8.54 0.82
N ALA A 33 10.56 -9.11 0.30
CA ALA A 33 9.46 -9.58 1.12
C ALA A 33 8.77 -10.75 0.41
N ARG A 34 8.18 -11.64 1.19
CA ARG A 34 7.38 -12.74 0.64
C ARG A 34 5.90 -12.33 0.65
N ILE A 35 5.27 -12.33 -0.50
CA ILE A 35 3.86 -11.98 -0.62
C ILE A 35 3.01 -13.15 -0.12
N LEU A 36 2.17 -12.89 0.88
CA LEU A 36 1.25 -13.86 1.47
C LEU A 36 -0.15 -13.75 0.89
N SER A 37 -0.60 -12.53 0.62
CA SER A 37 -1.93 -12.28 0.11
C SER A 37 -1.93 -10.96 -0.66
N ARG A 38 -2.73 -10.86 -1.70
CA ARG A 38 -2.90 -9.61 -2.45
C ARG A 38 -4.37 -9.32 -2.68
N SER A 39 -4.69 -8.02 -2.66
CA SER A 39 -6.02 -7.53 -2.90
C SER A 39 -6.38 -7.58 -4.38
N LYS A 40 -7.64 -7.35 -4.67
CA LYS A 40 -8.06 -6.93 -6.01
C LYS A 40 -7.47 -5.57 -6.32
N ILE A 41 -7.50 -5.19 -7.58
CA ILE A 41 -7.09 -3.87 -8.05
C ILE A 41 -8.33 -2.97 -8.13
N TYR A 42 -8.25 -1.79 -7.54
CA TYR A 42 -9.34 -0.82 -7.48
C TYR A 42 -8.97 0.44 -8.25
N GLU A 43 -9.92 0.96 -9.02
CA GLU A 43 -9.73 2.24 -9.69
C GLU A 43 -10.38 3.34 -8.85
N THR A 44 -9.62 4.38 -8.50
CA THR A 44 -10.07 5.46 -7.63
C THR A 44 -9.68 6.81 -8.19
N ALA A 45 -10.53 7.82 -7.92
CA ALA A 45 -10.24 9.19 -8.31
C ALA A 45 -9.01 9.72 -7.55
N PRO A 46 -8.18 10.58 -8.19
CA PRO A 46 -7.03 11.15 -7.51
C PRO A 46 -7.46 12.08 -6.38
N VAL A 47 -6.67 12.09 -5.30
CA VAL A 47 -6.84 13.00 -4.17
C VAL A 47 -5.94 14.22 -4.39
N GLY A 48 -6.49 15.42 -4.17
CA GLY A 48 -5.78 16.67 -4.32
C GLY A 48 -5.84 17.22 -5.72
N PHE A 49 -4.87 16.88 -6.58
CA PHE A 49 -4.84 17.41 -7.96
C PHE A 49 -5.77 16.63 -8.89
N ALA A 50 -6.90 17.24 -9.27
CA ALA A 50 -7.94 16.60 -10.08
C ALA A 50 -7.62 16.51 -11.58
N GLY A 51 -6.59 17.19 -12.07
CA GLY A 51 -6.21 17.23 -13.48
C GLY A 51 -5.37 16.02 -13.94
N GLN A 52 -5.50 14.87 -13.32
CA GLN A 52 -4.74 13.67 -13.63
C GLN A 52 -5.64 12.45 -13.76
N ARG A 53 -5.11 11.37 -14.33
CA ARG A 53 -5.86 10.10 -14.47
C ARG A 53 -6.16 9.49 -13.12
N ASP A 54 -7.21 8.67 -13.07
CA ASP A 54 -7.52 7.86 -11.90
C ASP A 54 -6.37 6.89 -11.60
N PHE A 55 -6.20 6.61 -10.31
CA PHE A 55 -5.24 5.61 -9.85
C PHE A 55 -5.81 4.20 -9.96
N LEU A 56 -4.94 3.24 -10.25
CA LEU A 56 -5.17 1.85 -9.87
C LEU A 56 -4.45 1.62 -8.55
N ASN A 57 -5.16 1.05 -7.59
CA ASN A 57 -4.65 0.80 -6.24
C ASN A 57 -4.82 -0.66 -5.86
N ALA A 58 -3.85 -1.16 -5.11
CA ALA A 58 -3.89 -2.50 -4.54
C ALA A 58 -3.13 -2.49 -3.21
N ALA A 59 -3.28 -3.57 -2.45
CA ALA A 59 -2.50 -3.79 -1.24
C ALA A 59 -2.03 -5.23 -1.19
N VAL A 60 -0.91 -5.45 -0.52
CA VAL A 60 -0.36 -6.79 -0.31
C VAL A 60 0.00 -6.97 1.15
N LEU A 61 -0.32 -8.16 1.66
CA LEU A 61 0.16 -8.65 2.95
C LEU A 61 1.40 -9.49 2.66
N CYS A 62 2.49 -9.11 3.29
CA CYS A 62 3.78 -9.76 3.08
C CYS A 62 4.42 -10.09 4.42
N GLU A 63 5.49 -10.88 4.37
CA GLU A 63 6.40 -10.99 5.50
C GLU A 63 7.81 -10.65 5.06
N THR A 64 8.56 -10.02 5.96
CA THR A 64 9.93 -9.56 5.70
C THR A 64 10.80 -9.74 6.93
N GLN A 65 12.11 -9.87 6.73
CA GLN A 65 13.09 -9.88 7.79
C GLN A 65 13.69 -8.48 8.04
N PHE A 66 13.37 -7.52 7.20
CA PHE A 66 13.99 -6.21 7.24
C PHE A 66 13.31 -5.27 8.24
N GLU A 67 14.12 -4.46 8.91
CA GLU A 67 13.64 -3.41 9.80
C GLU A 67 12.93 -2.30 9.00
N PRO A 68 12.09 -1.48 9.65
CA PRO A 68 11.30 -0.47 8.93
C PRO A 68 12.07 0.46 8.02
N LEU A 69 13.22 0.97 8.44
CA LEU A 69 14.00 1.90 7.60
C LEU A 69 14.64 1.22 6.40
N ASP A 70 15.11 -0.02 6.57
CA ASP A 70 15.64 -0.80 5.44
C ASP A 70 14.53 -1.13 4.45
N LEU A 71 13.36 -1.48 4.96
CA LEU A 71 12.18 -1.74 4.14
C LEU A 71 11.80 -0.50 3.33
N LEU A 72 11.82 0.68 3.96
CA LEU A 72 11.55 1.93 3.26
C LEU A 72 12.52 2.15 2.09
N GLU A 73 13.81 1.90 2.32
CA GLU A 73 14.83 2.03 1.26
C GLU A 73 14.57 1.07 0.10
N PHE A 74 14.21 -0.18 0.39
CA PHE A 74 13.84 -1.14 -0.65
C PHE A 74 12.63 -0.69 -1.45
N CYS A 75 11.61 -0.15 -0.80
CA CYS A 75 10.43 0.38 -1.47
C CYS A 75 10.79 1.55 -2.39
N LYS A 76 11.59 2.49 -1.90
CA LYS A 76 12.06 3.65 -2.69
C LYS A 76 12.90 3.23 -3.89
N SER A 77 13.79 2.28 -3.69
CA SER A 77 14.62 1.75 -4.79
C SER A 77 13.77 1.05 -5.84
N ALA A 78 12.77 0.30 -5.43
CA ALA A 78 11.84 -0.34 -6.34
C ALA A 78 11.05 0.70 -7.17
N GLU A 79 10.56 1.75 -6.54
CA GLU A 79 9.89 2.85 -7.23
C GLU A 79 10.79 3.45 -8.31
N THR A 80 12.05 3.71 -7.98
CA THR A 80 13.02 4.26 -8.93
C THR A 80 13.27 3.31 -10.11
N ARG A 81 13.48 2.02 -9.83
CA ARG A 81 13.66 1.02 -10.89
C ARG A 81 12.47 0.89 -11.81
N LEU A 82 11.27 1.16 -11.29
CA LEU A 82 10.02 1.09 -12.07
C LEU A 82 9.72 2.39 -12.82
N GLY A 83 10.64 3.34 -12.79
CA GLY A 83 10.57 4.55 -13.59
C GLY A 83 9.88 5.74 -12.94
N ARG A 84 9.66 5.69 -11.61
CA ARG A 84 9.05 6.83 -10.92
C ARG A 84 9.91 8.07 -11.05
N THR A 85 9.30 9.16 -11.53
CA THR A 85 9.92 10.47 -11.60
C THR A 85 9.34 11.38 -10.52
N LYS A 86 10.13 12.39 -10.10
CA LYS A 86 9.65 13.36 -9.13
C LYS A 86 8.60 14.26 -9.77
N THR A 87 7.48 14.41 -9.09
CA THR A 87 6.43 15.34 -9.44
C THR A 87 6.10 16.23 -8.23
N PHE A 88 5.06 17.01 -8.34
CA PHE A 88 4.58 17.82 -7.22
C PHE A 88 3.76 16.96 -6.25
N PRO A 89 3.56 17.39 -4.99
CA PRO A 89 2.74 16.63 -4.01
C PRO A 89 1.35 16.33 -4.57
N ASN A 90 0.90 15.07 -4.38
CA ASN A 90 -0.35 14.54 -4.93
C ASN A 90 -0.44 14.56 -6.46
N GLY A 91 0.70 14.68 -7.13
CA GLY A 91 0.78 14.65 -8.60
C GLY A 91 0.80 13.24 -9.18
N PRO A 92 0.92 13.15 -10.52
CA PRO A 92 0.95 11.86 -11.21
C PRO A 92 2.14 10.99 -10.80
N ARG A 93 1.94 9.67 -10.75
CA ARG A 93 3.00 8.71 -10.38
C ARG A 93 2.91 7.44 -11.17
N GLU A 94 4.03 6.98 -11.68
CA GLU A 94 4.16 5.67 -12.33
C GLU A 94 3.88 4.56 -11.33
N ILE A 95 4.44 4.69 -10.11
CA ILE A 95 4.23 3.73 -9.03
C ILE A 95 4.49 4.37 -7.67
N ASP A 96 3.64 4.04 -6.71
CA ASP A 96 3.79 4.35 -5.30
C ASP A 96 3.81 3.03 -4.54
N ILE A 97 4.74 2.87 -3.62
CA ILE A 97 4.80 1.73 -2.70
C ILE A 97 4.92 2.28 -1.29
N ASP A 98 3.83 2.23 -0.54
CA ASP A 98 3.77 2.79 0.80
C ASP A 98 3.68 1.70 1.86
N ILE A 99 4.45 1.84 2.94
CA ILE A 99 4.35 0.96 4.10
C ILE A 99 3.17 1.43 4.95
N ILE A 100 2.15 0.58 5.07
CA ILE A 100 0.95 0.91 5.86
C ILE A 100 1.09 0.37 7.28
N PHE A 101 1.46 -0.90 7.43
CA PHE A 101 1.59 -1.57 8.73
C PHE A 101 2.86 -2.39 8.80
N TYR A 102 3.35 -2.52 10.03
CA TYR A 102 4.46 -3.42 10.38
C TYR A 102 4.10 -4.13 11.68
N GLU A 103 4.13 -5.45 11.66
CA GLU A 103 3.72 -6.29 12.78
C GLU A 103 4.49 -5.96 14.07
N GLY A 104 3.73 -5.71 15.14
CA GLY A 104 4.29 -5.48 16.47
C GLY A 104 5.05 -4.17 16.66
N ARG A 105 5.08 -3.29 15.66
CA ARG A 105 5.84 -2.04 15.75
C ARG A 105 5.04 -0.83 15.28
N ALA A 106 5.00 0.16 16.15
CA ALA A 106 4.76 1.54 15.76
C ALA A 106 6.13 2.21 15.60
N TYR A 107 6.26 3.05 14.57
CA TYR A 107 7.52 3.73 14.26
C TYR A 107 7.23 5.14 13.79
N SER A 108 8.04 6.11 14.23
CA SER A 108 7.86 7.49 13.78
C SER A 108 9.19 8.24 13.79
N ASP A 109 9.57 8.76 12.62
CA ASP A 109 10.66 9.73 12.49
C ASP A 109 10.35 10.66 11.32
N ALA A 110 11.32 11.48 10.90
CA ALA A 110 11.13 12.44 9.82
C ALA A 110 10.89 11.78 8.45
N ALA A 111 11.33 10.55 8.26
CA ALA A 111 11.27 9.85 6.98
C ALA A 111 10.11 8.87 6.88
N LEU A 112 9.62 8.32 8.00
CA LEU A 112 8.68 7.21 8.01
C LEU A 112 7.80 7.24 9.24
N GLN A 113 6.50 6.99 9.05
CA GLN A 113 5.56 6.80 10.14
C GLN A 113 4.74 5.52 9.90
N ILE A 114 4.73 4.63 10.89
CA ILE A 114 3.98 3.36 10.88
C ILE A 114 3.16 3.28 12.18
N PRO A 115 1.87 3.01 12.14
CA PRO A 115 1.01 2.90 10.95
C PRO A 115 1.01 4.16 10.11
N HIS A 116 0.79 4.01 8.80
CA HIS A 116 0.72 5.18 7.92
C HIS A 116 -0.30 6.18 8.48
N PRO A 117 0.04 7.47 8.59
CA PRO A 117 -0.76 8.42 9.39
C PRO A 117 -2.19 8.63 8.89
N ARG A 118 -2.46 8.39 7.61
CA ARG A 118 -3.77 8.66 7.00
C ARG A 118 -4.45 7.40 6.43
N TRP A 119 -3.98 6.21 6.82
CA TRP A 119 -4.51 4.96 6.26
C TRP A 119 -6.02 4.81 6.46
N SER A 120 -6.52 5.23 7.63
CA SER A 120 -7.94 5.07 7.99
C SER A 120 -8.85 6.09 7.33
N GLU A 121 -8.29 7.11 6.70
CA GLU A 121 -9.04 8.19 6.04
C GLU A 121 -9.08 8.05 4.52
N ARG A 122 -8.37 7.05 3.96
CA ARG A 122 -8.20 6.92 2.51
C ARG A 122 -8.95 5.71 1.96
N ASP A 123 -9.95 5.96 1.13
CA ASP A 123 -10.75 4.91 0.49
C ASP A 123 -9.88 3.95 -0.33
N PHE A 124 -8.90 4.52 -1.03
CA PHE A 124 -8.00 3.74 -1.89
C PHE A 124 -7.03 2.86 -1.10
N VAL A 125 -6.96 3.02 0.22
CA VAL A 125 -6.26 2.12 1.14
C VAL A 125 -7.24 1.14 1.78
N LEU A 126 -8.40 1.62 2.23
CA LEU A 126 -9.38 0.81 2.97
C LEU A 126 -9.96 -0.33 2.13
N ALA A 127 -10.32 -0.06 0.88
CA ALA A 127 -10.92 -1.09 0.03
C ALA A 127 -9.95 -2.26 -0.22
N PRO A 128 -8.68 -2.02 -0.62
CA PRO A 128 -7.72 -3.11 -0.74
C PRO A 128 -7.42 -3.83 0.58
N LEU A 129 -7.35 -3.10 1.71
CA LEU A 129 -7.09 -3.72 3.01
C LEU A 129 -8.17 -4.73 3.37
N ALA A 130 -9.43 -4.44 3.07
CA ALA A 130 -10.55 -5.33 3.38
C ALA A 130 -10.43 -6.69 2.66
N ASP A 131 -9.69 -6.76 1.56
CA ASP A 131 -9.48 -8.02 0.83
C ASP A 131 -8.42 -8.91 1.49
N ILE A 132 -7.47 -8.34 2.22
CA ILE A 132 -6.29 -9.05 2.71
C ILE A 132 -6.18 -9.17 4.22
N LEU A 133 -6.96 -8.39 4.97
CA LEU A 133 -6.98 -8.44 6.43
C LEU A 133 -8.36 -8.86 6.90
N ASP A 134 -8.40 -9.73 7.90
CA ASP A 134 -9.67 -10.11 8.50
C ASP A 134 -10.03 -9.17 9.66
N SER A 135 -11.22 -9.36 10.20
CA SER A 135 -11.75 -8.54 11.29
C SER A 135 -11.09 -8.81 12.65
N PHE A 136 -10.15 -9.73 12.71
CA PHE A 136 -9.45 -10.11 13.95
C PHE A 136 -8.00 -9.66 13.98
N GLU A 137 -7.59 -8.84 13.01
CA GLU A 137 -6.19 -8.39 12.96
C GLU A 137 -5.87 -7.44 14.13
N THR A 138 -4.94 -7.82 14.96
CA THR A 138 -4.60 -7.07 16.18
C THR A 138 -3.11 -6.69 16.26
N ASP A 139 -2.28 -7.19 15.36
CA ASP A 139 -0.83 -7.10 15.49
C ASP A 139 -0.20 -5.86 14.86
N PHE A 140 -1.02 -4.95 14.32
CA PHE A 140 -0.52 -3.78 13.58
C PHE A 140 -0.55 -2.47 14.37
N CYS A 141 -0.64 -2.56 15.70
CA CYS A 141 -0.56 -1.39 16.60
C CYS A 141 -1.64 -0.32 16.35
N CYS A 142 -2.80 -0.73 15.83
CA CYS A 142 -3.94 0.15 15.60
C CYS A 142 -5.22 -0.68 15.50
N ASP A 143 -6.37 -0.02 15.52
CA ASP A 143 -7.67 -0.68 15.46
C ASP A 143 -8.11 -0.94 14.01
N VAL A 144 -7.44 -1.90 13.37
CA VAL A 144 -7.76 -2.29 11.99
C VAL A 144 -9.19 -2.82 11.90
N ALA A 145 -9.56 -3.73 12.80
CA ALA A 145 -10.87 -4.37 12.78
C ALA A 145 -12.01 -3.36 12.92
N GLY A 146 -11.90 -2.42 13.87
CA GLY A 146 -12.91 -1.38 14.08
C GLY A 146 -13.04 -0.44 12.89
N VAL A 147 -11.94 -0.02 12.32
CA VAL A 147 -11.94 0.88 11.16
C VAL A 147 -12.54 0.20 9.94
N LEU A 148 -12.12 -1.03 9.62
CA LEU A 148 -12.67 -1.77 8.47
C LEU A 148 -14.14 -2.10 8.66
N GLY A 149 -14.55 -2.44 9.89
CA GLY A 149 -15.94 -2.74 10.20
C GLY A 149 -16.87 -1.53 10.11
N SER A 150 -16.37 -0.32 10.32
CA SER A 150 -17.12 0.93 10.22
C SER A 150 -16.99 1.62 8.88
N ALA A 151 -16.11 1.13 7.99
CA ALA A 151 -15.91 1.74 6.67
C ALA A 151 -17.21 1.65 5.85
N PRO A 152 -17.64 2.77 5.24
CA PRO A 152 -18.83 2.75 4.40
C PRO A 152 -18.71 1.76 3.26
N LYS A 153 -19.76 1.00 3.00
CA LYS A 153 -19.79 0.00 1.91
C LYS A 153 -19.47 0.58 0.54
N LYS A 154 -19.66 1.88 0.34
CA LYS A 154 -19.29 2.56 -0.92
C LYS A 154 -17.82 2.44 -1.26
N TYR A 155 -16.95 2.25 -0.27
CA TYR A 155 -15.53 2.05 -0.47
C TYR A 155 -15.20 0.64 -0.96
N GLN A 156 -16.15 -0.27 -0.85
CA GLN A 156 -16.03 -1.63 -1.36
C GLN A 156 -16.46 -1.72 -2.83
N ILE A 157 -16.92 -0.60 -3.40
CA ILE A 157 -17.50 -0.53 -4.74
C ILE A 157 -16.51 0.07 -5.76
N GLY A 158 -15.28 0.36 -5.36
CA GLY A 158 -14.24 0.66 -6.34
C GLY A 158 -14.20 -0.47 -7.34
N ARG A 159 -14.09 -0.17 -8.64
CA ARG A 159 -14.02 -1.21 -9.68
C ARG A 159 -12.90 -2.17 -9.36
N ALA A 160 -13.27 -3.40 -8.99
CA ALA A 160 -12.29 -4.44 -8.81
C ALA A 160 -11.87 -4.95 -10.19
N HIS A 161 -10.59 -4.84 -10.49
CA HIS A 161 -9.98 -5.47 -11.66
C HIS A 161 -9.27 -6.72 -11.17
N VAL A 162 -9.71 -7.84 -11.62
CA VAL A 162 -9.10 -9.14 -11.30
C VAL A 162 -7.84 -9.35 -12.13
#